data_034706bfeeba0eb585f13287ecdd6707
#
_entry.id   034706bfeeba0eb585f13287ecdd6707
#
_cell.length_a   1.000
_cell.length_b   1.000
_cell.length_c   1.000
_cell.angle_alpha   90.00
_cell.angle_beta   90.00
_cell.angle_gamma   90.00
#
_symmetry.space_group_name_H-M   'P 1'
#
loop_
_entity.id
_entity.type
_entity.pdbx_description
1 polymer ?
#
loop_
_entity_poly.entity_id
_entity_poly.type
_entity_poly.pdbx_seq_one_letter_code
_entity_poly.pdbx_strand_id
1 'polypeptide(L)'
;MGAAVAIIAALIFRTMRSTAVRWSFTTAVLLLVALLFAQHFTDLAQILQSKRIVSFPTAAFLALVWGINHQRSLTIAMALVFAIPAIASIVMGFKVKPTGANEAIARTHIAFRRRAKAAGAFSLVAMICVTVALTYGVAQTQKVVTLSPPEDYSLADGVVTIKFSQISDGHLHRFEYRAKDGTSMRFIIIKKNGGAYGVGLDACDNCGDAGYYEKDGKIICKKCDVAINLATIGFKGGCNPIPFDYQVKPGKIVIQTSTLDALSSHFQ
;
A
#
# COMPACT_ATOMS: atom_id res chain seq x y z
N MET A 1 -18.45 5.11 5.01
CA MET A 1 -18.13 3.90 5.81
C MET A 1 -18.04 4.18 7.30
N GLY A 2 -17.27 5.16 7.78
CA GLY A 2 -17.11 5.43 9.21
C GLY A 2 -18.41 5.68 9.98
N ALA A 3 -19.37 6.43 9.40
CA ALA A 3 -20.66 6.67 10.02
C ALA A 3 -21.49 5.38 10.23
N ALA A 4 -21.48 4.45 9.27
CA ALA A 4 -22.19 3.19 9.40
C ALA A 4 -21.58 2.32 10.52
N VAL A 5 -20.25 2.26 10.62
CA VAL A 5 -19.55 1.56 11.71
C VAL A 5 -19.86 2.19 13.07
N ALA A 6 -19.87 3.51 13.16
CA ALA A 6 -20.22 4.23 14.39
C ALA A 6 -21.68 3.99 14.82
N ILE A 7 -22.65 3.97 13.88
CA ILE A 7 -24.05 3.67 14.16
C ILE A 7 -24.19 2.21 14.64
N ILE A 8 -23.54 1.27 13.99
CA ILE A 8 -23.56 -0.15 14.40
C ILE A 8 -22.95 -0.31 15.80
N ALA A 9 -21.80 0.32 16.06
CA ALA A 9 -21.16 0.32 17.38
C ALA A 9 -22.08 0.94 18.45
N ALA A 10 -22.75 2.06 18.15
CA ALA A 10 -23.69 2.71 19.07
C ALA A 10 -24.92 1.84 19.36
N LEU A 11 -25.47 1.16 18.34
CA LEU A 11 -26.59 0.23 18.52
C LEU A 11 -26.18 -0.97 19.38
N ILE A 12 -24.99 -1.53 19.15
CA ILE A 12 -24.43 -2.60 19.97
C ILE A 12 -24.25 -2.11 21.41
N PHE A 13 -23.64 -0.94 21.60
CA PHE A 13 -23.40 -0.34 22.91
C PHE A 13 -24.72 -0.13 23.68
N ARG A 14 -25.75 0.38 22.99
CA ARG A 14 -27.08 0.57 23.58
C ARG A 14 -27.76 -0.73 24.01
N THR A 15 -27.54 -1.82 23.29
CA THR A 15 -28.10 -3.13 23.64
C THR A 15 -27.29 -3.86 24.73
N MET A 16 -26.00 -3.50 24.89
CA MET A 16 -25.06 -4.12 25.83
C MET A 16 -24.95 -3.42 27.18
N ARG A 17 -25.95 -2.70 27.60
CA ARG A 17 -25.95 -1.97 28.89
C ARG A 17 -25.85 -2.88 30.13
N SER A 18 -25.88 -4.22 29.95
CA SER A 18 -25.70 -5.17 31.04
C SER A 18 -24.23 -5.32 31.41
N THR A 19 -23.94 -5.40 32.70
CA THR A 19 -22.60 -5.53 33.29
C THR A 19 -21.81 -6.74 32.76
N ALA A 20 -22.50 -7.82 32.35
CA ALA A 20 -21.91 -9.09 31.93
C ALA A 20 -21.17 -9.01 30.57
N VAL A 21 -21.41 -8.00 29.75
CA VAL A 21 -20.77 -7.84 28.44
C VAL A 21 -19.84 -6.62 28.38
N ARG A 22 -19.83 -5.83 29.42
CA ARG A 22 -19.02 -4.59 29.51
C ARG A 22 -17.53 -4.86 29.34
N TRP A 23 -17.02 -5.97 29.93
CA TRP A 23 -15.62 -6.37 29.80
C TRP A 23 -15.21 -6.62 28.35
N SER A 24 -16.06 -7.30 27.55
CA SER A 24 -15.73 -7.60 26.15
C SER A 24 -15.59 -6.33 25.31
N PHE A 25 -16.41 -5.31 25.60
CA PHE A 25 -16.33 -4.01 24.96
C PHE A 25 -15.07 -3.25 25.37
N THR A 26 -14.76 -3.24 26.67
CA THR A 26 -13.53 -2.63 27.19
C THR A 26 -12.29 -3.27 26.59
N THR A 27 -12.23 -4.61 26.53
CA THR A 27 -11.14 -5.35 25.92
C THR A 27 -11.00 -5.00 24.44
N ALA A 28 -12.11 -4.95 23.69
CA ALA A 28 -12.08 -4.56 22.26
C ALA A 28 -11.56 -3.12 22.07
N VAL A 29 -11.99 -2.19 22.89
CA VAL A 29 -11.51 -0.78 22.82
C VAL A 29 -10.02 -0.71 23.14
N LEU A 30 -9.54 -1.38 24.18
CA LEU A 30 -8.11 -1.40 24.52
C LEU A 30 -7.26 -1.99 23.41
N LEU A 31 -7.69 -3.11 22.81
CA LEU A 31 -6.99 -3.72 21.67
C LEU A 31 -7.01 -2.80 20.44
N LEU A 32 -8.14 -2.15 20.16
CA LEU A 32 -8.23 -1.21 19.06
C LEU A 32 -7.28 -0.03 19.23
N VAL A 33 -7.24 0.56 20.44
CA VAL A 33 -6.34 1.67 20.75
C VAL A 33 -4.88 1.24 20.62
N ALA A 34 -4.53 0.04 21.10
CA ALA A 34 -3.18 -0.50 20.96
C ALA A 34 -2.76 -0.69 19.48
N LEU A 35 -3.66 -1.25 18.65
CA LEU A 35 -3.42 -1.43 17.22
C LEU A 35 -3.32 -0.10 16.47
N LEU A 36 -4.18 0.88 16.78
CA LEU A 36 -4.10 2.24 16.22
C LEU A 36 -2.79 2.92 16.63
N PHE A 37 -2.40 2.80 17.88
CA PHE A 37 -1.12 3.35 18.34
C PHE A 37 0.05 2.73 17.59
N ALA A 38 0.07 1.40 17.45
CA ALA A 38 1.12 0.69 16.70
C ALA A 38 1.19 1.17 15.25
N GLN A 39 0.04 1.33 14.56
CA GLN A 39 -0.01 1.82 13.18
C GLN A 39 0.50 3.25 13.07
N HIS A 40 -0.03 4.18 13.85
CA HIS A 40 0.38 5.59 13.78
C HIS A 40 1.82 5.80 14.25
N PHE A 41 2.31 4.99 15.19
CA PHE A 41 3.71 5.03 15.59
C PHE A 41 4.64 4.61 14.45
N THR A 42 4.30 3.54 13.72
CA THR A 42 5.10 3.13 12.55
C THR A 42 5.09 4.17 11.45
N ASP A 43 3.94 4.80 11.16
CA ASP A 43 3.84 5.88 10.18
C ASP A 43 4.69 7.09 10.57
N LEU A 44 4.59 7.53 11.82
CA LEU A 44 5.39 8.66 12.35
C LEU A 44 6.89 8.35 12.31
N ALA A 45 7.28 7.16 12.76
CA ALA A 45 8.68 6.74 12.78
C ALA A 45 9.26 6.68 11.35
N GLN A 46 8.49 6.21 10.37
CA GLN A 46 8.87 6.21 8.95
C GLN A 46 9.12 7.65 8.44
N ILE A 47 8.22 8.59 8.77
CA ILE A 47 8.37 10.00 8.38
C ILE A 47 9.64 10.60 8.99
N LEU A 48 9.86 10.38 10.28
CA LEU A 48 11.04 10.92 10.99
C LEU A 48 12.35 10.36 10.43
N GLN A 49 12.38 9.07 10.08
CA GLN A 49 13.53 8.44 9.46
C GLN A 49 13.75 8.93 8.02
N SER A 50 12.71 9.05 7.22
CA SER A 50 12.83 9.57 5.84
C SER A 50 13.35 11.00 5.80
N LYS A 51 13.04 11.79 6.83
CA LYS A 51 13.57 13.16 7.02
C LYS A 51 14.94 13.19 7.68
N ARG A 52 15.53 12.03 8.01
CA ARG A 52 16.81 11.90 8.73
C ARG A 52 16.84 12.60 10.10
N ILE A 53 15.68 12.81 10.72
CA ILE A 53 15.57 13.41 12.06
C ILE A 53 15.97 12.39 13.13
N VAL A 54 15.62 11.10 12.90
CA VAL A 54 15.96 10.00 13.80
C VAL A 54 16.57 8.86 12.99
N SER A 55 17.62 8.24 13.55
CA SER A 55 18.18 6.98 13.04
C SER A 55 17.86 5.86 14.03
N PHE A 56 17.26 4.78 13.54
CA PHE A 56 16.94 3.63 14.37
C PHE A 56 18.05 2.57 14.28
N PRO A 57 18.39 1.90 15.38
CA PRO A 57 19.26 0.73 15.35
C PRO A 57 18.60 -0.39 14.55
N THR A 58 19.41 -1.28 13.96
CA THR A 58 18.97 -2.32 13.00
C THR A 58 17.74 -3.11 13.46
N ALA A 59 17.67 -3.52 14.72
CA ALA A 59 16.54 -4.29 15.24
C ALA A 59 15.23 -3.46 15.23
N ALA A 60 15.28 -2.19 15.65
CA ALA A 60 14.14 -1.29 15.64
C ALA A 60 13.71 -0.95 14.20
N PHE A 61 14.68 -0.79 13.29
CA PHE A 61 14.41 -0.59 11.88
C PHE A 61 13.67 -1.77 11.25
N LEU A 62 14.11 -3.00 11.52
CA LEU A 62 13.43 -4.22 11.03
C LEU A 62 12.00 -4.32 11.56
N ALA A 63 11.76 -3.97 12.82
CA ALA A 63 10.40 -3.93 13.39
C ALA A 63 9.52 -2.88 12.70
N LEU A 64 10.07 -1.70 12.37
CA LEU A 64 9.37 -0.68 11.59
C LEU A 64 9.02 -1.17 10.19
N VAL A 65 9.97 -1.75 9.48
CA VAL A 65 9.76 -2.33 8.15
C VAL A 65 8.68 -3.43 8.19
N TRP A 66 8.71 -4.25 9.23
CA TRP A 66 7.64 -5.25 9.42
C TRP A 66 6.27 -4.59 9.58
N GLY A 67 6.15 -3.57 10.43
CA GLY A 67 4.90 -2.82 10.63
C GLY A 67 4.38 -2.18 9.34
N ILE A 68 5.27 -1.55 8.57
CA ILE A 68 4.95 -0.93 7.27
C ILE A 68 4.44 -1.97 6.27
N ASN A 69 5.11 -3.11 6.16
CA ASN A 69 4.73 -4.18 5.24
C ASN A 69 3.42 -4.87 5.65
N HIS A 70 3.00 -4.76 6.92
CA HIS A 70 1.80 -5.40 7.46
C HIS A 70 0.66 -4.42 7.78
N GLN A 71 0.70 -3.19 7.32
CA GLN A 71 -0.36 -2.18 7.56
C GLN A 71 -1.76 -2.69 7.18
N ARG A 72 -1.87 -3.41 6.08
CA ARG A 72 -3.12 -4.03 5.65
C ARG A 72 -3.62 -5.08 6.65
N SER A 73 -2.73 -5.90 7.16
CA SER A 73 -3.04 -6.92 8.17
C SER A 73 -3.46 -6.28 9.50
N LEU A 74 -2.81 -5.19 9.91
CA LEU A 74 -3.20 -4.40 11.08
C LEU A 74 -4.61 -3.81 10.94
N THR A 75 -4.95 -3.27 9.76
CA THR A 75 -6.29 -2.75 9.49
C THR A 75 -7.36 -3.85 9.54
N ILE A 76 -7.07 -5.04 9.03
CA ILE A 76 -7.96 -6.20 9.12
C ILE A 76 -8.09 -6.64 10.59
N ALA A 77 -6.99 -6.69 11.34
CA ALA A 77 -7.02 -7.02 12.77
C ALA A 77 -7.89 -6.04 13.57
N MET A 78 -7.82 -4.73 13.30
CA MET A 78 -8.70 -3.73 13.90
C MET A 78 -10.18 -3.98 13.61
N ALA A 79 -10.51 -4.37 12.38
CA ALA A 79 -11.88 -4.74 12.04
C ALA A 79 -12.33 -6.00 12.82
N LEU A 80 -11.46 -7.00 12.95
CA LEU A 80 -11.73 -8.26 13.65
C LEU A 80 -11.88 -8.11 15.17
N VAL A 81 -11.28 -7.10 15.78
CA VAL A 81 -11.44 -6.81 17.22
C VAL A 81 -12.91 -6.65 17.60
N PHE A 82 -13.74 -6.10 16.72
CA PHE A 82 -15.18 -5.95 16.96
C PHE A 82 -15.96 -7.28 16.98
N ALA A 83 -15.35 -8.40 16.57
CA ALA A 83 -15.94 -9.72 16.75
C ALA A 83 -16.11 -10.07 18.24
N ILE A 84 -15.22 -9.60 19.10
CA ILE A 84 -15.24 -9.91 20.55
C ILE A 84 -16.59 -9.49 21.18
N PRO A 85 -17.02 -8.21 21.14
CA PRO A 85 -18.30 -7.81 21.68
C PRO A 85 -19.49 -8.36 20.89
N ALA A 86 -19.36 -8.60 19.59
CA ALA A 86 -20.42 -9.18 18.77
C ALA A 86 -20.74 -10.62 19.21
N ILE A 87 -19.72 -11.46 19.36
CA ILE A 87 -19.84 -12.83 19.83
C ILE A 87 -20.36 -12.86 21.28
N ALA A 88 -19.81 -12.00 22.16
CA ALA A 88 -20.26 -11.89 23.54
C ALA A 88 -21.76 -11.54 23.61
N SER A 89 -22.26 -10.66 22.73
CA SER A 89 -23.67 -10.31 22.63
C SER A 89 -24.54 -11.50 22.22
N ILE A 90 -24.11 -12.26 21.22
CA ILE A 90 -24.82 -13.45 20.77
C ILE A 90 -24.89 -14.49 21.91
N VAL A 91 -23.77 -14.78 22.53
CA VAL A 91 -23.68 -15.74 23.66
C VAL A 91 -24.59 -15.32 24.82
N MET A 92 -24.57 -14.03 25.16
CA MET A 92 -25.47 -13.47 26.17
C MET A 92 -26.95 -13.69 25.79
N GLY A 93 -27.28 -13.42 24.53
CA GLY A 93 -28.64 -13.64 24.02
C GLY A 93 -29.12 -15.11 24.12
N PHE A 94 -28.19 -16.08 24.14
CA PHE A 94 -28.51 -17.49 24.38
C PHE A 94 -28.62 -17.80 25.87
N LYS A 95 -27.82 -17.20 26.74
CA LYS A 95 -27.76 -17.49 28.19
C LYS A 95 -28.96 -16.92 28.96
N VAL A 96 -29.57 -15.81 28.49
CA VAL A 96 -30.72 -15.22 29.17
C VAL A 96 -31.95 -16.14 29.05
N LYS A 97 -32.46 -16.62 30.19
CA LYS A 97 -33.66 -17.43 30.23
C LYS A 97 -34.91 -16.54 30.05
N PRO A 98 -35.91 -16.98 29.28
CA PRO A 98 -37.15 -16.24 29.04
C PRO A 98 -38.15 -16.36 30.19
N THR A 99 -37.67 -16.36 31.43
CA THR A 99 -38.45 -16.55 32.65
C THR A 99 -38.40 -15.27 33.47
N GLY A 100 -39.51 -14.91 34.12
CA GLY A 100 -39.60 -13.75 34.98
C GLY A 100 -40.71 -13.93 36.03
N ALA A 101 -40.72 -13.09 37.07
CA ALA A 101 -41.69 -13.10 38.15
C ALA A 101 -43.15 -12.86 37.70
N ASN A 102 -43.28 -12.26 36.52
CA ASN A 102 -44.57 -12.06 35.82
C ASN A 102 -44.35 -12.05 34.30
N GLU A 103 -45.44 -12.11 33.52
CA GLU A 103 -45.39 -12.15 32.05
C GLU A 103 -44.74 -10.91 31.43
N ALA A 104 -44.85 -9.78 32.06
CA ALA A 104 -44.25 -8.52 31.54
C ALA A 104 -42.70 -8.61 31.58
N ILE A 105 -42.14 -9.14 32.69
CA ILE A 105 -40.71 -9.36 32.83
C ILE A 105 -40.25 -10.45 31.87
N ALA A 106 -40.99 -11.55 31.69
CA ALA A 106 -40.66 -12.60 30.73
C ALA A 106 -40.59 -12.03 29.27
N ARG A 107 -41.56 -11.16 28.91
CA ARG A 107 -41.55 -10.47 27.59
C ARG A 107 -40.34 -9.57 27.42
N THR A 108 -39.87 -8.87 28.43
CA THR A 108 -38.67 -8.05 28.36
C THR A 108 -37.42 -8.89 28.16
N HIS A 109 -37.29 -10.06 28.80
CA HIS A 109 -36.20 -11.00 28.60
C HIS A 109 -36.19 -11.58 27.18
N ILE A 110 -37.34 -11.92 26.63
CA ILE A 110 -37.46 -12.38 25.22
C ILE A 110 -37.03 -11.29 24.24
N ALA A 111 -37.50 -10.06 24.47
CA ALA A 111 -37.12 -8.92 23.64
C ALA A 111 -35.60 -8.64 23.69
N PHE A 112 -35.00 -8.71 24.89
CA PHE A 112 -33.56 -8.57 25.08
C PHE A 112 -32.79 -9.68 24.33
N ARG A 113 -33.19 -10.95 24.46
CA ARG A 113 -32.56 -12.07 23.74
C ARG A 113 -32.55 -11.84 22.24
N ARG A 114 -33.69 -11.44 21.66
CA ARG A 114 -33.82 -11.19 20.21
C ARG A 114 -32.90 -10.04 19.79
N ARG A 115 -32.91 -8.93 20.52
CA ARG A 115 -32.09 -7.74 20.23
C ARG A 115 -30.58 -8.04 20.34
N ALA A 116 -30.16 -8.74 21.39
CA ALA A 116 -28.77 -9.10 21.62
C ALA A 116 -28.22 -10.00 20.49
N LYS A 117 -28.97 -11.04 20.10
CA LYS A 117 -28.60 -11.92 18.99
C LYS A 117 -28.58 -11.19 17.64
N ALA A 118 -29.60 -10.39 17.37
CA ALA A 118 -29.67 -9.62 16.13
C ALA A 118 -28.53 -8.61 16.04
N ALA A 119 -28.24 -7.86 17.12
CA ALA A 119 -27.15 -6.88 17.15
C ALA A 119 -25.78 -7.55 16.91
N GLY A 120 -25.52 -8.69 17.57
CA GLY A 120 -24.29 -9.45 17.37
C GLY A 120 -24.16 -10.01 15.96
N ALA A 121 -25.23 -10.61 15.41
CA ALA A 121 -25.23 -11.14 14.04
C ALA A 121 -25.02 -10.02 12.99
N PHE A 122 -25.74 -8.91 13.13
CA PHE A 122 -25.56 -7.73 12.24
C PHE A 122 -24.13 -7.20 12.27
N SER A 123 -23.51 -7.18 13.46
CA SER A 123 -22.11 -6.74 13.61
C SER A 123 -21.13 -7.66 12.94
N LEU A 124 -21.33 -8.99 13.05
CA LEU A 124 -20.49 -9.97 12.36
C LEU A 124 -20.62 -9.85 10.84
N VAL A 125 -21.85 -9.69 10.33
CA VAL A 125 -22.08 -9.47 8.89
C VAL A 125 -21.40 -8.18 8.42
N ALA A 126 -21.57 -7.07 9.14
CA ALA A 126 -20.93 -5.80 8.80
C ALA A 126 -19.39 -5.93 8.79
N MET A 127 -18.82 -6.64 9.77
CA MET A 127 -17.39 -6.90 9.83
C MET A 127 -16.90 -7.73 8.65
N ILE A 128 -17.63 -8.78 8.26
CA ILE A 128 -17.33 -9.57 7.06
C ILE A 128 -17.36 -8.69 5.81
N CYS A 129 -18.39 -7.86 5.65
CA CYS A 129 -18.49 -6.92 4.54
C CYS A 129 -17.31 -5.95 4.48
N VAL A 130 -16.90 -5.38 5.63
CA VAL A 130 -15.73 -4.49 5.71
C VAL A 130 -14.46 -5.25 5.36
N THR A 131 -14.27 -6.46 5.88
CA THR A 131 -13.08 -7.27 5.59
C THR A 131 -13.01 -7.63 4.09
N VAL A 132 -14.13 -8.03 3.49
CA VAL A 132 -14.21 -8.29 2.04
C VAL A 132 -13.91 -7.03 1.23
N ALA A 133 -14.45 -5.88 1.62
CA ALA A 133 -14.17 -4.61 0.96
C ALA A 133 -12.68 -4.22 1.05
N LEU A 134 -12.04 -4.41 2.22
CA LEU A 134 -10.63 -4.11 2.43
C LEU A 134 -9.67 -5.10 1.77
N THR A 135 -10.10 -6.34 1.53
CA THR A 135 -9.29 -7.36 0.89
C THR A 135 -9.57 -7.43 -0.60
N TYR A 136 -10.72 -7.98 -0.96
CA TYR A 136 -11.11 -8.19 -2.35
C TYR A 136 -11.39 -6.89 -3.09
N GLY A 137 -12.13 -5.95 -2.48
CA GLY A 137 -12.45 -4.65 -3.09
C GLY A 137 -11.19 -3.84 -3.42
N VAL A 138 -10.24 -3.77 -2.47
CA VAL A 138 -8.96 -3.09 -2.70
C VAL A 138 -8.13 -3.83 -3.74
N ALA A 139 -8.10 -5.17 -3.73
CA ALA A 139 -7.38 -5.95 -4.74
C ALA A 139 -7.91 -5.71 -6.17
N GLN A 140 -9.21 -5.54 -6.33
CA GLN A 140 -9.84 -5.22 -7.63
C GLN A 140 -9.56 -3.79 -8.10
N THR A 141 -9.39 -2.85 -7.17
CA THR A 141 -9.06 -1.46 -7.52
C THR A 141 -7.57 -1.27 -7.80
N GLN A 142 -6.72 -2.10 -7.23
CA GLN A 142 -5.30 -2.16 -7.55
C GLN A 142 -5.12 -2.93 -8.85
N LYS A 143 -5.35 -2.27 -9.99
CA LYS A 143 -4.93 -2.83 -11.28
C LYS A 143 -3.44 -3.10 -11.20
N VAL A 144 -3.06 -4.37 -11.38
CA VAL A 144 -1.65 -4.73 -11.54
C VAL A 144 -1.19 -4.07 -12.82
N VAL A 145 -0.54 -2.93 -12.69
CA VAL A 145 0.09 -2.27 -13.83
C VAL A 145 1.30 -3.12 -14.20
N THR A 146 1.21 -3.78 -15.35
CA THR A 146 2.37 -4.45 -15.96
C THR A 146 3.22 -3.38 -16.64
N LEU A 147 4.52 -3.42 -16.39
CA LEU A 147 5.46 -2.58 -17.11
C LEU A 147 5.53 -3.06 -18.57
N SER A 148 5.76 -2.14 -19.51
CA SER A 148 6.04 -2.52 -20.90
C SER A 148 7.27 -3.46 -20.95
N PRO A 149 7.29 -4.45 -21.84
CA PRO A 149 8.47 -5.29 -22.01
C PRO A 149 9.67 -4.44 -22.44
N PRO A 150 10.91 -4.86 -22.09
CA PRO A 150 12.09 -4.19 -22.57
C PRO A 150 12.22 -4.32 -24.08
N GLU A 151 12.78 -3.29 -24.71
CA GLU A 151 13.04 -3.22 -26.15
C GLU A 151 14.48 -3.60 -26.45
N ASP A 152 14.71 -4.06 -27.68
CA ASP A 152 16.04 -4.42 -28.16
C ASP A 152 16.90 -3.18 -28.44
N TYR A 153 18.20 -3.31 -28.30
CA TYR A 153 19.21 -2.31 -28.63
C TYR A 153 20.51 -2.97 -29.12
N SER A 154 21.40 -2.17 -29.68
CA SER A 154 22.72 -2.68 -30.07
C SER A 154 23.70 -2.52 -28.92
N LEU A 155 24.40 -3.62 -28.58
CA LEU A 155 25.50 -3.64 -27.60
C LEU A 155 26.77 -4.14 -28.29
N ALA A 156 27.79 -3.27 -28.40
CA ALA A 156 29.10 -3.60 -28.95
C ALA A 156 30.19 -2.83 -28.19
N ASP A 157 31.29 -3.49 -27.92
CA ASP A 157 32.49 -2.91 -27.29
C ASP A 157 32.20 -2.14 -25.99
N GLY A 158 31.29 -2.64 -25.18
CA GLY A 158 30.89 -1.99 -23.91
C GLY A 158 30.04 -0.72 -24.09
N VAL A 159 29.40 -0.55 -25.27
CA VAL A 159 28.60 0.62 -25.61
C VAL A 159 27.20 0.19 -26.03
N VAL A 160 26.21 0.68 -25.31
CA VAL A 160 24.79 0.59 -25.68
C VAL A 160 24.47 1.68 -26.68
N THR A 161 23.86 1.32 -27.79
CA THR A 161 23.45 2.25 -28.85
C THR A 161 21.96 2.09 -29.15
N ILE A 162 21.22 3.19 -29.07
CA ILE A 162 19.79 3.26 -29.34
C ILE A 162 19.51 4.31 -30.41
N LYS A 163 18.84 3.93 -31.49
CA LYS A 163 18.56 4.81 -32.62
C LYS A 163 17.39 5.75 -32.30
N PHE A 164 17.46 6.99 -32.76
CA PHE A 164 16.35 7.94 -32.60
C PHE A 164 15.06 7.47 -33.28
N SER A 165 15.16 6.73 -34.38
CA SER A 165 13.97 6.17 -35.04
C SER A 165 13.15 5.24 -34.15
N GLN A 166 13.75 4.67 -33.12
CA GLN A 166 13.10 3.80 -32.14
C GLN A 166 12.40 4.58 -31.03
N ILE A 167 12.94 5.74 -30.62
CA ILE A 167 12.54 6.48 -29.42
C ILE A 167 12.03 7.89 -29.70
N SER A 168 11.60 8.18 -30.93
CA SER A 168 11.21 9.55 -31.34
C SER A 168 9.70 9.80 -31.32
N ASP A 169 8.90 8.81 -30.96
CA ASP A 169 7.44 8.86 -30.95
C ASP A 169 6.82 9.61 -29.76
N GLY A 170 7.64 9.92 -28.73
CA GLY A 170 7.21 10.64 -27.52
C GLY A 170 6.66 9.73 -26.42
N HIS A 171 6.70 8.42 -26.61
CA HIS A 171 6.31 7.42 -25.60
C HIS A 171 7.46 6.96 -24.73
N LEU A 172 7.15 6.25 -23.66
CA LEU A 172 8.12 5.70 -22.71
C LEU A 172 8.71 4.40 -23.26
N HIS A 173 9.99 4.43 -23.60
CA HIS A 173 10.77 3.27 -24.02
C HIS A 173 11.55 2.69 -22.85
N ARG A 174 11.52 1.35 -22.69
CA ARG A 174 12.22 0.62 -21.64
C ARG A 174 13.22 -0.31 -22.23
N PHE A 175 14.39 -0.37 -21.60
CA PHE A 175 15.50 -1.24 -21.97
C PHE A 175 15.99 -2.00 -20.75
N GLU A 176 16.49 -3.22 -20.98
CA GLU A 176 17.08 -4.05 -19.93
C GLU A 176 18.56 -4.25 -20.21
N TYR A 177 19.38 -4.09 -19.19
CA TYR A 177 20.81 -4.31 -19.24
C TYR A 177 21.24 -5.24 -18.09
N ARG A 178 22.06 -6.24 -18.41
CA ARG A 178 22.65 -7.11 -17.41
C ARG A 178 24.02 -6.60 -17.03
N ALA A 179 24.17 -6.10 -15.80
CA ALA A 179 25.42 -5.58 -15.28
C ALA A 179 26.47 -6.68 -15.09
N LYS A 180 27.76 -6.31 -14.97
CA LYS A 180 28.87 -7.25 -14.78
C LYS A 180 28.78 -8.11 -13.54
N ASP A 181 28.10 -7.61 -12.48
CA ASP A 181 27.82 -8.34 -11.25
C ASP A 181 26.65 -9.34 -11.37
N GLY A 182 26.01 -9.41 -12.55
CA GLY A 182 24.89 -10.29 -12.85
C GLY A 182 23.53 -9.68 -12.57
N THR A 183 23.45 -8.46 -12.00
CA THR A 183 22.21 -7.75 -11.70
C THR A 183 21.49 -7.36 -12.99
N SER A 184 20.19 -7.70 -13.09
CA SER A 184 19.33 -7.22 -14.18
C SER A 184 18.84 -5.83 -13.85
N MET A 185 19.20 -4.84 -14.64
CA MET A 185 18.84 -3.43 -14.50
C MET A 185 17.93 -3.01 -15.64
N ARG A 186 17.08 -2.04 -15.36
CA ARG A 186 16.26 -1.40 -16.38
C ARG A 186 16.52 0.10 -16.43
N PHE A 187 16.49 0.65 -17.65
CA PHE A 187 16.53 2.10 -17.86
C PHE A 187 15.46 2.52 -18.87
N ILE A 188 15.10 3.76 -18.82
CA ILE A 188 14.03 4.34 -19.64
C ILE A 188 14.54 5.54 -20.43
N ILE A 189 13.95 5.71 -21.59
CA ILE A 189 14.17 6.86 -22.45
C ILE A 189 12.80 7.38 -22.92
N ILE A 190 12.64 8.71 -22.92
CA ILE A 190 11.46 9.36 -23.47
C ILE A 190 11.87 10.64 -24.19
N LYS A 191 11.30 10.89 -25.35
CA LYS A 191 11.46 12.15 -26.06
C LYS A 191 10.61 13.22 -25.39
N LYS A 192 11.24 14.30 -24.96
CA LYS A 192 10.60 15.47 -24.38
C LYS A 192 10.13 16.47 -25.44
N ASN A 193 9.26 17.38 -25.03
CA ASN A 193 8.91 18.54 -25.85
C ASN A 193 10.19 19.32 -26.23
N GLY A 194 10.30 19.78 -27.48
CA GLY A 194 11.48 20.48 -27.96
C GLY A 194 12.63 19.59 -28.46
N GLY A 195 12.42 18.25 -28.54
CA GLY A 195 13.38 17.32 -29.14
C GLY A 195 14.49 16.83 -28.21
N ALA A 196 14.52 17.23 -26.95
CA ALA A 196 15.41 16.67 -25.93
C ALA A 196 14.94 15.28 -25.47
N TYR A 197 15.85 14.48 -24.93
CA TYR A 197 15.54 13.17 -24.38
C TYR A 197 15.67 13.20 -22.85
N GLY A 198 14.72 12.55 -22.16
CA GLY A 198 14.85 12.19 -20.77
C GLY A 198 15.39 10.77 -20.67
N VAL A 199 16.51 10.58 -19.99
CA VAL A 199 17.15 9.29 -19.79
C VAL A 199 17.38 9.09 -18.32
N GLY A 200 17.10 7.90 -17.80
CA GLY A 200 17.33 7.54 -16.41
C GLY A 200 17.07 6.07 -16.14
N LEU A 201 17.46 5.61 -14.96
CA LEU A 201 17.12 4.25 -14.52
C LEU A 201 15.60 4.12 -14.36
N ASP A 202 15.08 2.93 -14.61
CA ASP A 202 13.68 2.56 -14.31
C ASP A 202 13.52 2.32 -12.80
N ALA A 203 14.11 3.20 -12.01
CA ALA A 203 14.21 3.20 -10.56
C ALA A 203 14.30 4.63 -10.04
N CYS A 204 13.91 4.87 -8.78
CA CYS A 204 14.09 6.16 -8.11
C CYS A 204 14.58 6.00 -6.67
N ASP A 205 15.13 7.08 -6.10
CA ASP A 205 15.68 7.09 -4.75
C ASP A 205 14.63 6.72 -3.66
N ASN A 206 13.34 7.05 -3.87
CA ASN A 206 12.29 6.83 -2.89
C ASN A 206 11.59 5.46 -3.00
N CYS A 207 11.44 4.94 -4.21
CA CYS A 207 10.62 3.75 -4.49
C CYS A 207 11.43 2.54 -4.94
N GLY A 208 12.75 2.69 -5.13
CA GLY A 208 13.61 1.63 -5.64
C GLY A 208 13.32 1.29 -7.09
N ASP A 209 13.46 0.04 -7.45
CA ASP A 209 13.34 -0.54 -8.79
C ASP A 209 11.90 -0.84 -9.25
N ALA A 210 10.92 -0.19 -8.64
CA ALA A 210 9.50 -0.43 -8.95
C ALA A 210 9.13 -0.15 -10.43
N GLY A 211 9.85 0.74 -11.07
CA GLY A 211 9.68 1.12 -12.46
C GLY A 211 8.60 2.16 -12.70
N TYR A 212 8.49 2.59 -13.95
CA TYR A 212 7.53 3.59 -14.42
C TYR A 212 6.66 3.03 -15.53
N TYR A 213 5.45 3.54 -15.63
CA TYR A 213 4.55 3.22 -16.73
C TYR A 213 3.92 4.49 -17.31
N GLU A 214 3.48 4.41 -18.55
CA GLU A 214 2.77 5.49 -19.20
C GLU A 214 1.26 5.29 -19.13
N LYS A 215 0.54 6.33 -18.73
CA LYS A 215 -0.92 6.38 -18.72
C LYS A 215 -1.40 7.79 -19.00
N ASP A 216 -2.32 7.93 -19.94
CA ASP A 216 -2.93 9.20 -20.32
C ASP A 216 -1.87 10.30 -20.65
N GLY A 217 -0.79 9.91 -21.34
CA GLY A 217 0.32 10.79 -21.71
C GLY A 217 1.19 11.24 -20.54
N LYS A 218 1.07 10.60 -19.37
CA LYS A 218 1.88 10.88 -18.17
C LYS A 218 2.73 9.68 -17.80
N ILE A 219 3.94 9.94 -17.35
CA ILE A 219 4.82 8.92 -16.79
C ILE A 219 4.54 8.81 -15.29
N ILE A 220 4.21 7.62 -14.82
CA ILE A 220 3.74 7.37 -13.46
C ILE A 220 4.66 6.35 -12.79
N CYS A 221 5.11 6.64 -11.58
CA CYS A 221 5.84 5.68 -10.75
C CYS A 221 4.91 4.54 -10.31
N LYS A 222 5.27 3.30 -10.59
CA LYS A 222 4.44 2.11 -10.31
C LYS A 222 4.16 1.89 -8.83
N LYS A 223 5.04 2.33 -7.93
CA LYS A 223 4.91 2.09 -6.49
C LYS A 223 4.06 3.14 -5.76
N CYS A 224 4.23 4.41 -6.11
CA CYS A 224 3.59 5.51 -5.39
C CYS A 224 2.53 6.26 -6.21
N ASP A 225 2.28 5.86 -7.46
CA ASP A 225 1.32 6.46 -8.40
C ASP A 225 1.53 7.97 -8.65
N VAL A 226 2.70 8.50 -8.33
CA VAL A 226 3.05 9.89 -8.61
C VAL A 226 3.33 10.06 -10.09
N ALA A 227 2.64 11.02 -10.72
CA ALA A 227 2.92 11.43 -12.09
C ALA A 227 4.20 12.29 -12.13
N ILE A 228 5.17 11.85 -12.94
CA ILE A 228 6.44 12.55 -13.12
C ILE A 228 6.29 13.62 -14.19
N ASN A 229 6.81 14.81 -13.91
CA ASN A 229 6.87 15.84 -14.91
C ASN A 229 7.93 15.47 -15.98
N LEU A 230 7.52 15.36 -17.23
CA LEU A 230 8.42 15.03 -18.35
C LEU A 230 9.67 15.92 -18.39
N ALA A 231 9.55 17.20 -18.06
CA ALA A 231 10.67 18.12 -18.04
C ALA A 231 11.75 17.72 -17.02
N THR A 232 11.35 17.09 -15.90
CA THR A 232 12.26 16.71 -14.81
C THR A 232 12.88 15.33 -14.96
N ILE A 233 12.49 14.51 -15.93
CA ILE A 233 13.15 13.24 -16.23
C ILE A 233 14.59 13.53 -16.66
N GLY A 234 15.57 12.91 -16.01
CA GLY A 234 17.00 13.21 -16.18
C GLY A 234 17.58 14.18 -15.14
N PHE A 235 16.77 14.65 -14.17
CA PHE A 235 17.24 15.39 -13.02
C PHE A 235 17.13 14.53 -11.76
N LYS A 236 18.11 14.67 -10.86
CA LYS A 236 18.17 13.90 -9.62
C LYS A 236 17.16 14.39 -8.58
N GLY A 237 16.50 13.45 -7.90
CA GLY A 237 15.72 13.70 -6.68
C GLY A 237 14.25 13.28 -6.74
N GLY A 238 13.70 13.00 -5.58
CA GLY A 238 12.31 12.59 -5.39
C GLY A 238 11.97 11.26 -6.04
N CYS A 239 10.85 11.23 -6.74
CA CYS A 239 10.40 10.08 -7.52
C CYS A 239 10.84 10.15 -8.99
N ASN A 240 11.76 11.06 -9.37
CA ASN A 240 12.31 11.07 -10.72
C ASN A 240 13.17 9.82 -10.97
N PRO A 241 13.21 9.33 -12.23
CA PRO A 241 14.20 8.33 -12.65
C PRO A 241 15.61 8.79 -12.31
N ILE A 242 16.41 7.91 -11.73
CA ILE A 242 17.81 8.22 -11.37
C ILE A 242 18.58 8.52 -12.65
N PRO A 243 19.11 9.74 -12.82
CA PRO A 243 19.85 10.10 -14.03
C PRO A 243 21.22 9.44 -14.06
N PHE A 244 21.71 9.20 -15.27
CA PHE A 244 23.07 8.76 -15.54
C PHE A 244 23.62 9.40 -16.80
N ASP A 245 24.94 9.33 -16.99
CA ASP A 245 25.61 9.97 -18.11
C ASP A 245 25.37 9.20 -19.41
N TYR A 246 25.02 9.94 -20.45
CA TYR A 246 24.86 9.45 -21.82
C TYR A 246 25.32 10.49 -22.84
N GLN A 247 25.55 10.07 -24.06
CA GLN A 247 25.95 10.96 -25.16
C GLN A 247 24.89 10.94 -26.26
N VAL A 248 24.56 12.11 -26.74
CA VAL A 248 23.73 12.29 -27.93
C VAL A 248 24.66 12.41 -29.14
N LYS A 249 24.53 11.50 -30.10
CA LYS A 249 25.24 11.54 -31.38
C LYS A 249 24.23 11.66 -32.52
N PRO A 250 24.65 12.06 -33.72
CA PRO A 250 23.73 12.17 -34.86
C PRO A 250 22.92 10.86 -35.03
N GLY A 251 21.60 10.94 -34.89
CA GLY A 251 20.66 9.85 -35.09
C GLY A 251 20.59 8.80 -33.97
N LYS A 252 21.31 8.93 -32.84
CA LYS A 252 21.36 7.93 -31.78
C LYS A 252 21.74 8.46 -30.40
N ILE A 253 21.34 7.71 -29.36
CA ILE A 253 21.86 7.83 -28.00
C ILE A 253 22.89 6.73 -27.77
N VAL A 254 23.96 7.07 -27.07
CA VAL A 254 25.08 6.19 -26.73
C VAL A 254 25.30 6.21 -25.23
N ILE A 255 25.34 5.04 -24.60
CA ILE A 255 25.53 4.87 -23.15
C ILE A 255 26.71 3.91 -22.94
N GLN A 256 27.67 4.29 -22.09
CA GLN A 256 28.77 3.41 -21.70
C GLN A 256 28.27 2.38 -20.69
N THR A 257 28.57 1.09 -20.86
CA THR A 257 28.14 0.05 -19.92
C THR A 257 28.73 0.25 -18.53
N SER A 258 29.93 0.83 -18.44
CA SER A 258 30.54 1.17 -17.15
C SER A 258 29.69 2.14 -16.31
N THR A 259 28.96 3.04 -16.96
CA THR A 259 28.04 3.95 -16.28
C THR A 259 26.85 3.20 -15.67
N LEU A 260 26.31 2.21 -16.39
CA LEU A 260 25.23 1.37 -15.90
C LEU A 260 25.73 0.42 -14.80
N ASP A 261 26.90 -0.24 -15.00
CA ASP A 261 27.50 -1.12 -14.01
C ASP A 261 27.68 -0.45 -12.64
N ALA A 262 28.06 0.84 -12.62
CA ALA A 262 28.24 1.62 -11.39
C ALA A 262 26.92 1.87 -10.61
N LEU A 263 25.78 1.63 -11.23
CA LEU A 263 24.44 1.89 -10.67
C LEU A 263 23.64 0.61 -10.41
N SER A 264 24.26 -0.56 -10.53
CA SER A 264 23.61 -1.88 -10.33
C SER A 264 22.98 -2.02 -8.93
N SER A 265 23.56 -1.37 -7.90
CA SER A 265 23.07 -1.38 -6.52
C SER A 265 21.64 -0.84 -6.35
N HIS A 266 21.10 -0.10 -7.30
CA HIS A 266 19.71 0.36 -7.28
C HIS A 266 18.69 -0.72 -7.65
N PHE A 267 19.15 -1.91 -8.07
CA PHE A 267 18.35 -3.07 -8.49
C PHE A 267 18.66 -4.35 -7.68
N GLN A 268 19.35 -4.20 -6.57
CA GLN A 268 19.71 -5.29 -5.62
C GLN A 268 18.76 -5.34 -4.42
#